data_da161734b01b3df32047d189634f0564
#
_entry.id   da161734b01b3df32047d189634f0564
#
_cell.length_a   1.000
_cell.length_b   1.000
_cell.length_c   1.000
_cell.angle_alpha   90.00
_cell.angle_beta   90.00
_cell.angle_gamma   90.00
#
_symmetry.space_group_name_H-M   'P 1'
#
loop_
_entity.id
_entity.type
_entity.pdbx_description
1 polymer ?
#
loop_
_entity_poly.entity_id
_entity_poly.type
_entity_poly.pdbx_seq_one_letter_code
_entity_poly.pdbx_strand_id
1 'polypeptide(L)'
;SVSRGLGDVYKRQIKYYSNDEGILSIMYHRFNENKYPSTNIKMDIFEEHINIIKNSDFSFHNPNNFDEQFKKPKQKKEILITIDDAFESFYTEAWPYLKENKIPFILFVSTEPVGKRGYMTWEQIKEVEGNEFANIGHHSHTHEYLIDVSNEEFILDIETANKIFLRELGYIPNLFSYPFGEYSKFMKDYISKNFKYAFGQHSGVIDLNKDKFELPRFPINEKYGELKRFKSIINYFPLEYKKIFPEEKQLFKNTNPPNFKVEFFKEQKNLSNINCYSNEGDVLSLIHI
;
A
#
# COMPACT_ATOMS: atom_id res chain seq x y z
N SER A 1 -17.92 -14.00 34.91
CA SER A 1 -17.71 -13.21 33.68
C SER A 1 -16.53 -13.78 32.95
N VAL A 2 -16.81 -14.53 31.90
CA VAL A 2 -15.77 -15.13 31.01
C VAL A 2 -15.33 -14.06 30.05
N SER A 3 -14.06 -13.61 30.14
CA SER A 3 -13.43 -12.79 29.15
C SER A 3 -13.32 -13.63 27.86
N ARG A 4 -14.22 -13.42 26.93
CA ARG A 4 -14.06 -13.94 25.56
C ARG A 4 -12.91 -13.20 24.93
N GLY A 5 -11.75 -13.87 24.85
CA GLY A 5 -10.53 -13.28 24.35
C GLY A 5 -10.65 -12.93 22.86
N LEU A 6 -9.85 -11.95 22.43
CA LEU A 6 -9.67 -11.54 21.04
C LEU A 6 -9.49 -12.73 20.06
N GLY A 7 -8.97 -13.86 20.52
CA GLY A 7 -8.84 -15.08 19.75
C GLY A 7 -10.16 -15.67 19.21
N ASP A 8 -11.29 -15.48 19.90
CA ASP A 8 -12.59 -15.97 19.42
C ASP A 8 -13.18 -15.10 18.31
N VAL A 9 -12.87 -13.79 18.32
CA VAL A 9 -13.27 -12.88 17.24
C VAL A 9 -12.50 -13.21 15.97
N TYR A 10 -11.21 -13.48 16.06
CA TYR A 10 -10.38 -13.90 14.92
C TYR A 10 -10.79 -15.25 14.34
N LYS A 11 -11.05 -16.24 15.18
CA LYS A 11 -11.56 -17.56 14.69
C LYS A 11 -12.91 -17.44 13.99
N ARG A 12 -13.75 -16.47 14.38
CA ARG A 12 -15.02 -16.22 13.66
C ARG A 12 -14.78 -15.53 12.30
N GLN A 13 -13.82 -14.62 12.18
CA GLN A 13 -13.49 -13.97 10.90
C GLN A 13 -12.95 -15.00 9.89
N ILE A 14 -12.00 -15.86 10.28
CA ILE A 14 -11.44 -16.94 9.42
C ILE A 14 -12.54 -17.84 8.84
N LYS A 15 -13.68 -17.95 9.50
CA LYS A 15 -14.80 -18.80 9.06
C LYS A 15 -15.61 -18.21 7.89
N TYR A 16 -15.40 -16.93 7.54
CA TYR A 16 -16.24 -16.17 6.63
C TYR A 16 -15.53 -15.61 5.41
N TYR A 17 -14.22 -15.66 5.38
CA TYR A 17 -13.40 -15.23 4.25
C TYR A 17 -12.85 -16.46 3.52
N SER A 18 -12.57 -16.32 2.22
CA SER A 18 -11.93 -17.40 1.47
C SER A 18 -10.58 -17.77 2.09
N ASN A 19 -10.10 -18.98 1.85
CA ASN A 19 -8.78 -19.42 2.31
C ASN A 19 -7.63 -18.74 1.56
N ASP A 20 -7.91 -17.83 0.62
CA ASP A 20 -6.92 -17.01 -0.06
C ASP A 20 -6.44 -15.91 0.88
N GLU A 21 -5.30 -16.14 1.51
CA GLU A 21 -4.78 -15.27 2.56
C GLU A 21 -4.32 -13.90 2.04
N GLY A 22 -4.19 -13.72 0.74
CA GLY A 22 -3.80 -12.48 0.10
C GLY A 22 -2.38 -12.03 0.44
N ILE A 23 -2.05 -10.78 0.08
CA ILE A 23 -0.81 -10.11 0.49
C ILE A 23 -1.18 -8.89 1.32
N LEU A 24 -0.69 -8.81 2.55
CA LEU A 24 -0.87 -7.62 3.36
C LEU A 24 0.27 -6.64 3.05
N SER A 25 -0.05 -5.50 2.47
CA SER A 25 0.94 -4.47 2.17
C SER A 25 0.96 -3.39 3.24
N ILE A 26 2.15 -3.06 3.71
CA ILE A 26 2.40 -2.05 4.75
C ILE A 26 3.23 -0.92 4.12
N MET A 27 2.84 0.32 4.40
CA MET A 27 3.44 1.51 3.80
C MET A 27 4.10 2.36 4.86
N TYR A 28 5.39 2.62 4.69
CA TYR A 28 6.22 3.53 5.48
C TYR A 28 6.73 4.67 4.59
N HIS A 29 7.27 5.73 5.22
CA HIS A 29 7.89 6.86 4.50
C HIS A 29 9.20 7.30 5.18
N ARG A 30 9.12 7.89 6.39
CA ARG A 30 10.23 8.47 7.15
C ARG A 30 10.56 7.66 8.38
N PHE A 31 11.80 7.76 8.83
CA PHE A 31 12.30 7.03 9.99
C PHE A 31 13.07 7.98 10.93
N ASN A 32 12.76 7.95 12.23
CA ASN A 32 13.37 8.79 13.26
C ASN A 32 13.30 10.32 13.01
N GLU A 33 12.39 10.80 12.19
CA GLU A 33 12.18 12.22 11.91
C GLU A 33 11.05 12.83 12.77
N ASN A 34 11.33 13.24 13.99
CA ASN A 34 10.33 13.74 14.95
C ASN A 34 9.47 14.92 14.43
N LYS A 35 9.93 15.63 13.40
CA LYS A 35 9.23 16.79 12.83
C LYS A 35 7.98 16.40 12.01
N TYR A 36 7.88 15.15 11.55
CA TYR A 36 6.86 14.71 10.60
C TYR A 36 6.06 13.49 11.09
N PRO A 37 5.34 13.59 12.24
CA PRO A 37 4.71 12.44 12.87
C PRO A 37 3.64 11.74 12.01
N SER A 38 3.08 12.43 11.01
CA SER A 38 2.09 11.88 10.07
C SER A 38 2.69 10.91 9.03
N THR A 39 4.00 10.97 8.79
CA THR A 39 4.71 10.09 7.85
C THR A 39 5.89 9.36 8.50
N ASN A 40 6.25 9.73 9.73
CA ASN A 40 7.38 9.18 10.47
C ASN A 40 7.01 7.93 11.27
N ILE A 41 7.99 7.04 11.45
CA ILE A 41 7.99 5.96 12.45
C ILE A 41 9.33 5.96 13.18
N LYS A 42 9.33 5.66 14.48
CA LYS A 42 10.56 5.46 15.24
C LYS A 42 11.19 4.12 14.88
N MET A 43 12.51 4.06 14.81
CA MET A 43 13.21 2.82 14.42
C MET A 43 12.97 1.67 15.39
N ASP A 44 12.91 1.93 16.69
CA ASP A 44 12.60 0.89 17.69
C ASP A 44 11.24 0.24 17.44
N ILE A 45 10.24 1.02 17.04
CA ILE A 45 8.89 0.52 16.69
C ILE A 45 8.94 -0.23 15.34
N PHE A 46 9.68 0.29 14.35
CA PHE A 46 9.85 -0.39 13.06
C PHE A 46 10.51 -1.76 13.23
N GLU A 47 11.60 -1.84 14.00
CA GLU A 47 12.29 -3.09 14.30
C GLU A 47 11.37 -4.09 15.01
N GLU A 48 10.53 -3.61 15.94
CA GLU A 48 9.56 -4.46 16.60
C GLU A 48 8.47 -4.96 15.62
N HIS A 49 8.03 -4.15 14.64
CA HIS A 49 7.14 -4.60 13.57
C HIS A 49 7.78 -5.76 12.77
N ILE A 50 9.04 -5.62 12.41
CA ILE A 50 9.77 -6.67 11.69
C ILE A 50 9.92 -7.94 12.56
N ASN A 51 10.22 -7.78 13.85
CA ASN A 51 10.33 -8.90 14.79
C ASN A 51 8.99 -9.63 14.97
N ILE A 52 7.87 -8.90 15.03
CA ILE A 52 6.53 -9.50 15.09
C ILE A 52 6.27 -10.37 13.84
N ILE A 53 6.63 -9.89 12.65
CA ILE A 53 6.48 -10.67 11.41
C ILE A 53 7.38 -11.90 11.45
N LYS A 54 8.67 -11.75 11.78
CA LYS A 54 9.64 -12.86 11.86
C LYS A 54 9.24 -13.98 12.83
N ASN A 55 8.57 -13.60 13.94
CA ASN A 55 8.14 -14.53 14.98
C ASN A 55 6.70 -15.06 14.75
N SER A 56 6.10 -14.80 13.60
CA SER A 56 4.78 -15.27 13.20
C SER A 56 4.86 -16.38 12.14
N ASP A 57 3.72 -16.95 11.77
CA ASP A 57 3.61 -17.90 10.64
C ASP A 57 3.60 -17.21 9.27
N PHE A 58 3.81 -15.89 9.23
CA PHE A 58 3.83 -15.10 7.98
C PHE A 58 5.23 -15.11 7.36
N SER A 59 5.29 -14.82 6.07
CA SER A 59 6.54 -14.62 5.34
C SER A 59 6.57 -13.21 4.72
N PHE A 60 7.79 -12.69 4.51
CA PHE A 60 7.93 -11.47 3.72
C PHE A 60 7.71 -11.80 2.25
N HIS A 61 6.88 -10.99 1.60
CA HIS A 61 6.68 -11.08 0.16
C HIS A 61 7.86 -10.41 -0.57
N ASN A 62 8.54 -11.16 -1.44
CA ASN A 62 9.53 -10.56 -2.33
C ASN A 62 8.80 -9.94 -3.54
N PRO A 63 8.88 -8.61 -3.76
CA PRO A 63 8.16 -7.93 -4.82
C PRO A 63 8.58 -8.38 -6.23
N ASN A 64 9.75 -8.98 -6.39
CA ASN A 64 10.18 -9.55 -7.66
C ASN A 64 9.35 -10.80 -8.08
N ASN A 65 8.59 -11.39 -7.14
CA ASN A 65 7.75 -12.57 -7.37
C ASN A 65 6.26 -12.23 -7.50
N PHE A 66 5.86 -10.97 -7.63
CA PHE A 66 4.46 -10.56 -7.72
C PHE A 66 3.67 -11.32 -8.80
N ASP A 67 4.25 -11.45 -10.00
CA ASP A 67 3.60 -12.15 -11.11
C ASP A 67 3.32 -13.63 -10.81
N GLU A 68 4.17 -14.28 -10.02
CA GLU A 68 3.98 -15.67 -9.63
C GLU A 68 2.83 -15.83 -8.64
N GLN A 69 2.70 -14.88 -7.70
CA GLN A 69 1.60 -14.89 -6.74
C GLN A 69 0.25 -14.76 -7.43
N PHE A 70 0.11 -13.83 -8.40
CA PHE A 70 -1.12 -13.71 -9.17
C PHE A 70 -1.45 -14.92 -10.04
N LYS A 71 -0.46 -15.75 -10.38
CA LYS A 71 -0.66 -16.98 -11.16
C LYS A 71 -0.93 -18.21 -10.28
N LYS A 72 -0.28 -18.27 -9.12
CA LYS A 72 -0.36 -19.40 -8.19
C LYS A 72 -0.34 -18.87 -6.75
N PRO A 73 -1.51 -18.54 -6.18
CA PRO A 73 -1.61 -18.11 -4.80
C PRO A 73 -0.92 -19.10 -3.86
N LYS A 74 -0.11 -18.60 -2.95
CA LYS A 74 0.51 -19.42 -1.90
C LYS A 74 -0.50 -19.64 -0.78
N GLN A 75 -0.36 -20.77 -0.08
CA GLN A 75 -1.22 -21.09 1.07
C GLN A 75 -0.87 -20.31 2.35
N LYS A 76 0.24 -19.57 2.35
CA LYS A 76 0.69 -18.76 3.50
C LYS A 76 0.52 -17.29 3.20
N LYS A 77 0.04 -16.57 4.19
CA LYS A 77 -0.06 -15.11 4.15
C LYS A 77 1.31 -14.48 4.05
N GLU A 78 1.42 -13.54 3.14
CA GLU A 78 2.65 -12.78 2.92
C GLU A 78 2.45 -11.31 3.29
N ILE A 79 3.52 -10.71 3.79
CA ILE A 79 3.56 -9.29 4.15
C ILE A 79 4.56 -8.60 3.26
N LEU A 80 4.08 -7.59 2.53
CA LEU A 80 4.88 -6.74 1.66
C LEU A 80 5.20 -5.44 2.39
N ILE A 81 6.48 -5.11 2.48
CA ILE A 81 6.94 -3.80 2.95
C ILE A 81 7.05 -2.86 1.75
N THR A 82 6.46 -1.69 1.85
CA THR A 82 6.63 -0.61 0.88
C THR A 82 7.07 0.68 1.59
N ILE A 83 7.90 1.46 0.91
CA ILE A 83 8.46 2.70 1.42
C ILE A 83 8.31 3.74 0.33
N ASP A 84 7.62 4.84 0.62
CA ASP A 84 7.32 5.87 -0.36
C ASP A 84 8.29 7.06 -0.21
N ASP A 85 8.43 7.85 -1.27
CA ASP A 85 9.12 9.14 -1.41
C ASP A 85 10.66 9.11 -1.42
N ALA A 86 11.31 8.01 -1.09
CA ALA A 86 12.77 7.93 -1.01
C ALA A 86 13.41 9.04 -0.14
N PHE A 87 12.87 9.25 1.08
CA PHE A 87 13.46 10.20 2.03
C PHE A 87 14.86 9.76 2.49
N GLU A 88 15.72 10.73 2.78
CA GLU A 88 17.08 10.48 3.28
C GLU A 88 17.08 9.64 4.56
N SER A 89 16.07 9.84 5.44
CA SER A 89 15.95 9.08 6.68
C SER A 89 15.69 7.58 6.45
N PHE A 90 15.08 7.19 5.35
CA PHE A 90 15.02 5.76 4.99
C PHE A 90 16.43 5.20 4.78
N TYR A 91 17.27 5.89 4.01
CA TYR A 91 18.61 5.42 3.69
C TYR A 91 19.53 5.40 4.91
N THR A 92 19.44 6.42 5.77
CA THR A 92 20.32 6.53 6.94
C THR A 92 19.91 5.66 8.11
N GLU A 93 18.62 5.43 8.31
CA GLU A 93 18.07 4.75 9.49
C GLU A 93 17.59 3.32 9.18
N ALA A 94 16.67 3.15 8.22
CA ALA A 94 16.02 1.86 8.00
C ALA A 94 16.78 0.94 7.03
N TRP A 95 17.43 1.50 6.01
CA TRP A 95 18.14 0.72 5.01
C TRP A 95 19.23 -0.18 5.59
N PRO A 96 20.12 0.27 6.51
CA PRO A 96 21.12 -0.59 7.11
C PRO A 96 20.51 -1.83 7.78
N TYR A 97 19.41 -1.65 8.50
CA TYR A 97 18.69 -2.74 9.17
C TYR A 97 18.03 -3.70 8.17
N LEU A 98 17.36 -3.19 7.14
CA LEU A 98 16.75 -4.01 6.09
C LEU A 98 17.80 -4.82 5.31
N LYS A 99 18.94 -4.18 5.00
CA LYS A 99 20.07 -4.79 4.30
C LYS A 99 20.67 -5.95 5.09
N GLU A 100 20.99 -5.73 6.37
CA GLU A 100 21.54 -6.73 7.26
C GLU A 100 20.61 -7.95 7.40
N ASN A 101 19.32 -7.69 7.53
CA ASN A 101 18.30 -8.71 7.73
C ASN A 101 17.72 -9.29 6.42
N LYS A 102 18.14 -8.80 5.26
CA LYS A 102 17.65 -9.18 3.91
C LYS A 102 16.11 -9.16 3.80
N ILE A 103 15.50 -8.12 4.36
CA ILE A 103 14.04 -7.96 4.35
C ILE A 103 13.62 -7.40 2.99
N PRO A 104 12.73 -8.09 2.24
CA PRO A 104 12.26 -7.60 0.94
C PRO A 104 11.34 -6.38 1.08
N PHE A 105 11.48 -5.44 0.16
CA PHE A 105 10.64 -4.23 0.11
C PHE A 105 10.60 -3.61 -1.29
N ILE A 106 9.64 -2.69 -1.49
CA ILE A 106 9.60 -1.77 -2.63
C ILE A 106 9.92 -0.37 -2.12
N LEU A 107 10.84 0.32 -2.79
CA LEU A 107 11.09 1.75 -2.61
C LEU A 107 10.44 2.51 -3.77
N PHE A 108 9.34 3.21 -3.52
CA PHE A 108 8.67 4.05 -4.51
C PHE A 108 9.34 5.43 -4.56
N VAL A 109 9.86 5.79 -5.73
CA VAL A 109 10.67 6.98 -5.94
C VAL A 109 9.94 7.99 -6.81
N SER A 110 9.77 9.21 -6.30
CA SER A 110 9.41 10.39 -7.09
C SER A 110 10.69 11.04 -7.58
N THR A 111 10.78 11.32 -8.88
CA THR A 111 12.09 11.63 -9.48
C THR A 111 12.53 13.08 -9.29
N GLU A 112 11.63 14.05 -9.11
CA GLU A 112 11.97 15.46 -8.91
C GLU A 112 12.66 15.75 -7.57
N PRO A 113 12.23 15.14 -6.42
CA PRO A 113 12.87 15.41 -5.13
C PRO A 113 14.27 14.79 -5.00
N VAL A 114 14.61 13.76 -5.79
CA VAL A 114 15.90 13.05 -5.68
C VAL A 114 17.08 14.03 -5.74
N GLY A 115 17.97 13.93 -4.75
CA GLY A 115 19.14 14.79 -4.59
C GLY A 115 18.83 16.15 -3.94
N LYS A 116 17.57 16.49 -3.66
CA LYS A 116 17.20 17.65 -2.84
C LYS A 116 17.42 17.33 -1.36
N ARG A 117 17.54 18.37 -0.54
CA ARG A 117 17.72 18.22 0.92
C ARG A 117 16.59 17.38 1.54
N GLY A 118 16.97 16.33 2.28
CA GLY A 118 16.05 15.42 2.97
C GLY A 118 15.56 14.26 2.11
N TYR A 119 16.06 14.13 0.90
CA TYR A 119 15.79 13.00 -0.01
C TYR A 119 17.08 12.27 -0.39
N MET A 120 16.95 11.03 -0.77
CA MET A 120 18.06 10.21 -1.28
C MET A 120 18.64 10.80 -2.56
N THR A 121 19.92 10.50 -2.81
CA THR A 121 20.56 10.73 -4.11
C THR A 121 20.36 9.52 -5.03
N TRP A 122 20.62 9.70 -6.34
CA TRP A 122 20.57 8.58 -7.29
C TRP A 122 21.61 7.50 -6.97
N GLU A 123 22.78 7.86 -6.44
CA GLU A 123 23.81 6.91 -6.02
C GLU A 123 23.30 6.01 -4.87
N GLN A 124 22.61 6.61 -3.90
CA GLN A 124 22.00 5.87 -2.79
C GLN A 124 20.86 4.95 -3.28
N ILE A 125 20.01 5.43 -4.22
CA ILE A 125 18.94 4.62 -4.82
C ILE A 125 19.54 3.44 -5.59
N LYS A 126 20.62 3.65 -6.37
CA LYS A 126 21.34 2.58 -7.09
C LYS A 126 21.98 1.57 -6.15
N GLU A 127 22.51 2.01 -5.00
CA GLU A 127 23.02 1.08 -3.99
C GLU A 127 21.90 0.18 -3.44
N VAL A 128 20.74 0.76 -3.15
CA VAL A 128 19.55 0.00 -2.69
C VAL A 128 19.11 -0.98 -3.77
N GLU A 129 18.95 -0.53 -5.00
CA GLU A 129 18.50 -1.31 -6.16
C GLU A 129 19.41 -2.52 -6.46
N GLY A 130 20.72 -2.38 -6.25
CA GLY A 130 21.70 -3.46 -6.43
C GLY A 130 21.51 -4.69 -5.53
N ASN A 131 20.47 -4.74 -4.69
CA ASN A 131 20.21 -5.85 -3.77
C ASN A 131 18.96 -6.65 -4.22
N GLU A 132 19.08 -7.98 -4.31
CA GLU A 132 18.06 -8.89 -4.84
C GLU A 132 16.70 -8.89 -4.09
N PHE A 133 16.67 -8.35 -2.87
CA PHE A 133 15.47 -8.21 -2.05
C PHE A 133 14.87 -6.80 -2.11
N ALA A 134 15.52 -5.84 -2.77
CA ALA A 134 14.99 -4.50 -2.99
C ALA A 134 14.41 -4.38 -4.40
N ASN A 135 13.32 -3.64 -4.53
CA ASN A 135 12.70 -3.31 -5.81
C ASN A 135 12.45 -1.81 -5.86
N ILE A 136 12.81 -1.14 -6.95
CA ILE A 136 12.47 0.26 -7.15
C ILE A 136 11.11 0.35 -7.84
N GLY A 137 10.21 1.12 -7.26
CA GLY A 137 8.89 1.44 -7.81
C GLY A 137 8.81 2.90 -8.26
N HIS A 138 7.88 3.17 -9.14
CA HIS A 138 7.61 4.50 -9.69
C HIS A 138 6.61 5.26 -8.82
N HIS A 139 6.89 6.53 -8.47
CA HIS A 139 6.01 7.37 -7.65
C HIS A 139 5.78 8.76 -8.26
N SER A 140 5.62 8.83 -9.60
CA SER A 140 5.52 10.06 -10.39
C SER A 140 6.84 10.85 -10.51
N HIS A 141 6.76 12.06 -11.09
CA HIS A 141 7.88 13.00 -11.14
C HIS A 141 7.81 13.98 -9.98
N THR A 142 6.76 14.80 -9.94
CA THR A 142 6.66 15.95 -9.01
C THR A 142 6.18 15.58 -7.63
N HIS A 143 5.48 14.46 -7.47
CA HIS A 143 4.75 14.10 -6.25
C HIS A 143 3.72 15.16 -5.83
N GLU A 144 3.10 15.84 -6.77
CA GLU A 144 2.00 16.77 -6.53
C GLU A 144 0.64 16.03 -6.50
N TYR A 145 -0.45 16.76 -6.18
CA TYR A 145 -1.81 16.24 -6.27
C TYR A 145 -2.21 16.09 -7.76
N LEU A 146 -1.76 15.00 -8.38
CA LEU A 146 -1.94 14.76 -9.82
C LEU A 146 -3.42 14.62 -10.23
N ILE A 147 -4.32 14.45 -9.27
CA ILE A 147 -5.76 14.43 -9.52
C ILE A 147 -6.32 15.84 -9.83
N ASP A 148 -5.60 16.89 -9.46
CA ASP A 148 -5.99 18.30 -9.64
C ASP A 148 -5.45 18.92 -10.94
N VAL A 149 -4.58 18.20 -11.66
CA VAL A 149 -4.02 18.68 -12.94
C VAL A 149 -4.79 18.11 -14.15
N SER A 150 -4.53 18.65 -15.33
CA SER A 150 -5.11 18.10 -16.56
C SER A 150 -4.58 16.71 -16.89
N ASN A 151 -5.30 15.97 -17.73
CA ASN A 151 -4.85 14.66 -18.19
C ASN A 151 -3.50 14.71 -18.92
N GLU A 152 -3.27 15.77 -19.67
CA GLU A 152 -2.03 16.03 -20.42
C GLU A 152 -0.85 16.29 -19.48
N GLU A 153 -1.06 17.08 -18.42
CA GLU A 153 -0.05 17.35 -17.40
C GLU A 153 0.27 16.09 -16.59
N PHE A 154 -0.74 15.29 -16.22
CA PHE A 154 -0.52 13.99 -15.60
C PHE A 154 0.34 13.07 -16.48
N ILE A 155 0.02 12.94 -17.78
CA ILE A 155 0.82 12.12 -18.72
C ILE A 155 2.24 12.65 -18.80
N LEU A 156 2.42 13.98 -18.90
CA LEU A 156 3.74 14.62 -18.99
C LEU A 156 4.57 14.35 -17.72
N ASP A 157 3.96 14.38 -16.54
CA ASP A 157 4.63 14.05 -15.28
C ASP A 157 5.17 12.63 -15.30
N ILE A 158 4.34 11.64 -15.65
CA ILE A 158 4.73 10.23 -15.72
C ILE A 158 5.83 10.01 -16.76
N GLU A 159 5.69 10.59 -17.96
CA GLU A 159 6.70 10.43 -19.02
C GLU A 159 8.03 11.12 -18.67
N THR A 160 7.99 12.21 -17.91
CA THR A 160 9.19 12.88 -17.41
C THR A 160 9.92 11.97 -16.44
N ALA A 161 9.20 11.39 -15.48
CA ALA A 161 9.77 10.41 -14.56
C ALA A 161 10.36 9.21 -15.31
N ASN A 162 9.65 8.67 -16.30
CA ASN A 162 10.11 7.53 -17.11
C ASN A 162 11.46 7.81 -17.80
N LYS A 163 11.64 9.02 -18.37
CA LYS A 163 12.90 9.43 -19.00
C LYS A 163 14.04 9.50 -17.98
N ILE A 164 13.75 9.96 -16.77
CA ILE A 164 14.74 10.06 -15.70
C ILE A 164 15.11 8.66 -15.21
N PHE A 165 14.15 7.78 -14.93
CA PHE A 165 14.42 6.39 -14.54
C PHE A 165 15.26 5.65 -15.60
N LEU A 166 14.90 5.79 -16.87
CA LEU A 166 15.67 5.17 -17.96
C LEU A 166 17.11 5.68 -18.01
N ARG A 167 17.33 6.99 -17.79
CA ARG A 167 18.67 7.58 -17.72
C ARG A 167 19.47 7.09 -16.51
N GLU A 168 18.85 7.04 -15.32
CA GLU A 168 19.54 6.77 -14.08
C GLU A 168 19.69 5.28 -13.79
N LEU A 169 18.65 4.47 -14.01
CA LEU A 169 18.63 3.04 -13.69
C LEU A 169 18.80 2.15 -14.93
N GLY A 170 18.63 2.69 -16.15
CA GLY A 170 18.65 1.90 -17.38
C GLY A 170 17.33 1.19 -17.70
N TYR A 171 16.31 1.35 -16.87
CA TYR A 171 14.97 0.79 -17.07
C TYR A 171 13.88 1.67 -16.44
N ILE A 172 12.62 1.41 -16.78
CA ILE A 172 11.46 2.04 -16.17
C ILE A 172 10.86 1.07 -15.14
N PRO A 173 10.71 1.44 -13.85
CA PRO A 173 10.06 0.61 -12.85
C PRO A 173 8.65 0.19 -13.29
N ASN A 174 8.27 -1.06 -13.07
CA ASN A 174 7.00 -1.60 -13.53
C ASN A 174 5.90 -1.65 -12.45
N LEU A 175 6.24 -1.27 -11.22
CA LEU A 175 5.32 -1.08 -10.09
C LEU A 175 5.11 0.42 -9.90
N PHE A 176 3.87 0.83 -9.73
CA PHE A 176 3.50 2.23 -9.54
C PHE A 176 2.83 2.45 -8.18
N SER A 177 3.06 3.59 -7.54
CA SER A 177 2.29 4.06 -6.39
C SER A 177 1.71 5.44 -6.70
N TYR A 178 0.40 5.59 -6.53
CA TYR A 178 -0.24 6.90 -6.70
C TYR A 178 0.18 7.85 -5.59
N PRO A 179 0.70 9.06 -5.90
CA PRO A 179 0.92 10.08 -4.89
C PRO A 179 -0.35 10.34 -4.06
N PHE A 180 -0.21 10.42 -2.74
CA PHE A 180 -1.32 10.53 -1.78
C PHE A 180 -2.36 9.39 -1.85
N GLY A 181 -2.17 8.40 -2.72
CA GLY A 181 -3.12 7.32 -2.97
C GLY A 181 -4.36 7.75 -3.77
N GLU A 182 -4.34 8.95 -4.35
CA GLU A 182 -5.44 9.54 -5.07
C GLU A 182 -5.31 9.34 -6.58
N TYR A 183 -6.40 8.98 -7.25
CA TYR A 183 -6.43 8.75 -8.69
C TYR A 183 -7.85 8.85 -9.25
N SER A 184 -7.95 9.34 -10.47
CA SER A 184 -9.16 9.28 -11.29
C SER A 184 -9.19 7.97 -12.09
N LYS A 185 -10.36 7.67 -12.67
CA LYS A 185 -10.47 6.54 -13.61
C LYS A 185 -9.53 6.71 -14.81
N PHE A 186 -9.38 7.93 -15.34
CA PHE A 186 -8.44 8.20 -16.43
C PHE A 186 -7.00 7.85 -16.05
N MET A 187 -6.54 8.30 -14.87
CA MET A 187 -5.20 8.00 -14.38
C MET A 187 -4.99 6.49 -14.24
N LYS A 188 -5.95 5.78 -13.65
CA LYS A 188 -5.90 4.32 -13.52
C LYS A 188 -5.84 3.62 -14.88
N ASP A 189 -6.66 4.05 -15.83
CA ASP A 189 -6.68 3.50 -17.19
C ASP A 189 -5.33 3.74 -17.92
N TYR A 190 -4.68 4.90 -17.71
CA TYR A 190 -3.35 5.18 -18.26
C TYR A 190 -2.28 4.31 -17.60
N ILE A 191 -2.26 4.26 -16.26
CA ILE A 191 -1.29 3.47 -15.50
C ILE A 191 -1.41 1.97 -15.84
N SER A 192 -2.62 1.45 -16.02
CA SER A 192 -2.84 0.04 -16.37
C SER A 192 -2.25 -0.38 -17.71
N LYS A 193 -2.00 0.56 -18.62
CA LYS A 193 -1.38 0.30 -19.94
C LYS A 193 0.14 0.36 -19.89
N ASN A 194 0.72 1.02 -18.88
CA ASN A 194 2.14 1.33 -18.81
C ASN A 194 2.88 0.58 -17.67
N PHE A 195 2.15 0.11 -16.66
CA PHE A 195 2.70 -0.56 -15.48
C PHE A 195 2.06 -1.93 -15.30
N LYS A 196 2.67 -2.79 -14.49
CA LYS A 196 2.13 -4.12 -14.18
C LYS A 196 1.16 -4.09 -12.99
N TYR A 197 1.44 -3.27 -12.00
CA TYR A 197 0.67 -3.11 -10.76
C TYR A 197 0.71 -1.67 -10.29
N ALA A 198 -0.38 -1.24 -9.61
CA ALA A 198 -0.40 0.07 -8.98
C ALA A 198 -1.01 0.01 -7.57
N PHE A 199 -0.43 0.79 -6.67
CA PHE A 199 -0.77 0.83 -5.25
C PHE A 199 -1.44 2.16 -4.89
N GLY A 200 -2.57 2.07 -4.19
CA GLY A 200 -3.21 3.19 -3.51
C GLY A 200 -2.73 3.33 -2.07
N GLN A 201 -3.45 4.16 -1.29
CA GLN A 201 -3.21 4.32 0.16
C GLN A 201 -4.43 3.94 1.01
N HIS A 202 -5.47 3.37 0.41
CA HIS A 202 -6.60 2.85 1.15
C HIS A 202 -6.23 1.55 1.87
N SER A 203 -6.70 1.41 3.13
CA SER A 203 -6.40 0.25 3.96
C SER A 203 -7.13 -1.00 3.46
N GLY A 204 -6.41 -2.10 3.36
CA GLY A 204 -6.96 -3.39 2.95
C GLY A 204 -5.86 -4.43 2.74
N VAL A 205 -6.26 -5.67 2.56
CA VAL A 205 -5.37 -6.77 2.15
C VAL A 205 -5.55 -6.98 0.65
N ILE A 206 -4.46 -7.13 -0.08
CA ILE A 206 -4.46 -7.37 -1.52
C ILE A 206 -5.15 -8.72 -1.79
N ASP A 207 -6.25 -8.66 -2.51
CA ASP A 207 -6.93 -9.82 -3.08
C ASP A 207 -6.38 -10.05 -4.50
N LEU A 208 -5.77 -11.21 -4.72
CA LEU A 208 -5.14 -11.57 -5.99
C LEU A 208 -6.13 -11.69 -7.15
N ASN A 209 -7.44 -11.74 -6.86
CA ASN A 209 -8.52 -11.82 -7.84
C ASN A 209 -9.16 -10.45 -8.17
N LYS A 210 -8.65 -9.36 -7.54
CA LYS A 210 -9.19 -8.01 -7.71
C LYS A 210 -8.34 -7.16 -8.66
N ASP A 211 -8.70 -5.89 -8.75
CA ASP A 211 -8.02 -4.91 -9.61
C ASP A 211 -6.55 -4.76 -9.19
N LYS A 212 -5.65 -4.95 -10.14
CA LYS A 212 -4.20 -4.86 -9.96
C LYS A 212 -3.67 -3.43 -9.95
N PHE A 213 -4.54 -2.47 -10.25
CA PHE A 213 -4.17 -1.06 -10.38
C PHE A 213 -4.78 -0.17 -9.29
N GLU A 214 -5.25 -0.81 -8.20
CA GLU A 214 -5.69 -0.14 -6.97
C GLU A 214 -5.38 -0.99 -5.73
N LEU A 215 -4.17 -1.56 -5.67
CA LEU A 215 -3.75 -2.43 -4.58
C LEU A 215 -3.74 -1.66 -3.25
N PRO A 216 -4.43 -2.18 -2.21
CA PRO A 216 -4.50 -1.50 -0.93
C PRO A 216 -3.21 -1.64 -0.12
N ARG A 217 -2.96 -0.67 0.77
CA ARG A 217 -1.83 -0.69 1.72
C ARG A 217 -2.26 -0.15 3.07
N PHE A 218 -1.71 -0.66 4.15
CA PHE A 218 -1.90 -0.11 5.48
C PHE A 218 -0.84 0.97 5.76
N PRO A 219 -1.22 2.25 5.87
CA PRO A 219 -0.28 3.30 6.23
C PRO A 219 0.17 3.15 7.67
N ILE A 220 1.48 3.29 7.88
CA ILE A 220 2.13 3.27 9.19
C ILE A 220 2.85 4.60 9.42
N ASN A 221 2.56 5.20 10.55
CA ASN A 221 3.20 6.39 11.06
C ASN A 221 3.18 6.35 12.61
N GLU A 222 3.57 7.40 13.30
CA GLU A 222 3.61 7.39 14.77
C GLU A 222 2.25 7.08 15.40
N LYS A 223 1.15 7.56 14.82
CA LYS A 223 -0.21 7.28 15.29
C LYS A 223 -0.69 5.87 14.93
N TYR A 224 -0.41 5.45 13.71
CA TYR A 224 -0.91 4.20 13.15
C TYR A 224 0.07 3.03 13.27
N GLY A 225 1.27 3.26 13.82
CA GLY A 225 2.31 2.27 14.04
C GLY A 225 2.28 1.60 15.42
N GLU A 226 1.30 1.90 16.28
CA GLU A 226 1.19 1.23 17.58
C GLU A 226 1.19 -0.28 17.45
N LEU A 227 1.99 -0.97 18.28
CA LEU A 227 2.18 -2.44 18.22
C LEU A 227 0.87 -3.22 18.36
N LYS A 228 -0.09 -2.72 19.16
CA LYS A 228 -1.42 -3.34 19.31
C LYS A 228 -2.18 -3.32 17.99
N ARG A 229 -2.20 -2.17 17.30
CA ARG A 229 -2.84 -2.04 15.98
C ARG A 229 -2.10 -2.89 14.95
N PHE A 230 -0.77 -2.85 14.94
CA PHE A 230 0.06 -3.63 14.02
C PHE A 230 -0.25 -5.14 14.13
N LYS A 231 -0.24 -5.69 15.36
CA LYS A 231 -0.63 -7.09 15.62
C LYS A 231 -2.06 -7.42 15.18
N SER A 232 -2.95 -6.44 15.16
CA SER A 232 -4.31 -6.63 14.64
C SER A 232 -4.34 -6.68 13.12
N ILE A 233 -3.74 -5.69 12.43
CA ILE A 233 -3.83 -5.58 10.97
C ILE A 233 -3.14 -6.72 10.24
N ILE A 234 -2.01 -7.25 10.75
CA ILE A 234 -1.31 -8.37 10.10
C ILE A 234 -2.15 -9.65 10.04
N ASN A 235 -3.22 -9.73 10.84
CA ASN A 235 -4.16 -10.84 10.85
C ASN A 235 -5.40 -10.60 9.97
N TYR A 236 -5.52 -9.47 9.28
CA TYR A 236 -6.66 -9.21 8.40
C TYR A 236 -6.55 -10.03 7.12
N PHE A 237 -7.71 -10.35 6.55
CA PHE A 237 -7.88 -11.08 5.29
C PHE A 237 -8.51 -10.16 4.24
N PRO A 238 -8.39 -10.48 2.95
CA PRO A 238 -9.10 -9.76 1.92
C PRO A 238 -10.60 -9.78 2.17
N LEU A 239 -11.27 -8.64 1.97
CA LEU A 239 -12.73 -8.58 1.96
C LEU A 239 -13.22 -9.07 0.60
N GLU A 240 -13.96 -10.18 0.58
CA GLU A 240 -14.59 -10.64 -0.64
C GLU A 240 -15.79 -9.77 -1.01
N TYR A 241 -15.77 -9.22 -2.19
CA TYR A 241 -16.89 -8.49 -2.80
C TYR A 241 -16.89 -8.70 -4.31
N LYS A 242 -18.04 -8.51 -4.93
CA LYS A 242 -18.18 -8.59 -6.37
C LYS A 242 -17.80 -7.28 -7.06
N LYS A 243 -18.32 -6.15 -6.55
CA LYS A 243 -18.10 -4.82 -7.13
C LYS A 243 -18.31 -3.71 -6.10
N ILE A 244 -17.54 -2.63 -6.24
CA ILE A 244 -17.69 -1.39 -5.44
C ILE A 244 -18.02 -0.24 -6.39
N PHE A 245 -18.93 0.64 -5.96
CA PHE A 245 -19.31 1.87 -6.67
C PHE A 245 -19.12 3.08 -5.74
N PRO A 246 -18.79 4.26 -6.25
CA PRO A 246 -18.50 4.54 -7.66
C PRO A 246 -17.14 3.97 -8.10
N GLU A 247 -17.03 3.65 -9.40
CA GLU A 247 -15.73 3.26 -10.01
C GLU A 247 -14.80 4.47 -10.14
N GLU A 248 -15.39 5.66 -10.45
CA GLU A 248 -14.66 6.92 -10.43
C GLU A 248 -14.44 7.36 -8.99
N LYS A 249 -13.19 7.58 -8.61
CA LYS A 249 -12.78 8.02 -7.26
C LYS A 249 -12.73 9.55 -7.15
N GLN A 250 -12.55 10.24 -8.27
CA GLN A 250 -12.61 11.70 -8.31
C GLN A 250 -14.07 12.17 -8.27
N LEU A 251 -14.41 12.97 -7.26
CA LEU A 251 -15.75 13.50 -7.10
C LEU A 251 -15.82 14.93 -7.67
N PHE A 252 -16.79 15.15 -8.54
CA PHE A 252 -17.08 16.46 -9.09
C PHE A 252 -18.28 17.07 -8.36
N LYS A 253 -18.46 18.39 -8.48
CA LYS A 253 -19.53 19.14 -7.79
C LYS A 253 -20.93 18.55 -8.04
N ASN A 254 -21.17 17.99 -9.21
CA ASN A 254 -22.44 17.37 -9.60
C ASN A 254 -22.54 15.88 -9.24
N THR A 255 -21.45 15.26 -8.77
CA THR A 255 -21.40 13.84 -8.33
C THR A 255 -21.13 13.69 -6.84
N ASN A 256 -21.09 14.78 -6.10
CA ASN A 256 -20.90 14.79 -4.65
C ASN A 256 -22.21 15.25 -3.96
N PRO A 257 -22.75 14.50 -2.98
CA PRO A 257 -22.26 13.23 -2.45
C PRO A 257 -22.48 12.05 -3.42
N PRO A 258 -21.55 11.08 -3.48
CA PRO A 258 -21.69 9.90 -4.34
C PRO A 258 -22.65 8.88 -3.72
N ASN A 259 -23.29 8.08 -4.56
CA ASN A 259 -23.96 6.88 -4.11
C ASN A 259 -22.93 5.77 -3.92
N PHE A 260 -22.63 5.45 -2.67
CA PHE A 260 -21.73 4.34 -2.34
C PHE A 260 -22.49 3.01 -2.31
N LYS A 261 -21.98 2.01 -3.02
CA LYS A 261 -22.57 0.67 -3.07
C LYS A 261 -21.48 -0.39 -3.13
N VAL A 262 -21.63 -1.44 -2.34
CA VAL A 262 -20.81 -2.66 -2.43
C VAL A 262 -21.74 -3.82 -2.81
N GLU A 263 -21.39 -4.54 -3.86
CA GLU A 263 -22.05 -5.79 -4.24
C GLU A 263 -21.25 -6.97 -3.73
N PHE A 264 -21.87 -7.80 -2.90
CA PHE A 264 -21.28 -9.02 -2.39
C PHE A 264 -21.72 -10.25 -3.19
N PHE A 265 -21.01 -11.37 -3.03
CA PHE A 265 -21.45 -12.65 -3.56
C PHE A 265 -22.63 -13.18 -2.74
N LYS A 266 -23.55 -13.94 -3.38
CA LYS A 266 -24.77 -14.43 -2.73
C LYS A 266 -24.52 -15.37 -1.55
N GLU A 267 -23.41 -16.12 -1.60
CA GLU A 267 -23.01 -17.08 -0.59
C GLU A 267 -22.33 -16.45 0.62
N GLN A 268 -22.05 -15.15 0.59
CA GLN A 268 -21.32 -14.46 1.64
C GLN A 268 -22.17 -14.35 2.91
N LYS A 269 -21.66 -14.89 4.01
CA LYS A 269 -22.33 -14.92 5.31
C LYS A 269 -21.82 -13.76 6.18
N ASN A 270 -22.66 -13.30 7.12
CA ASN A 270 -22.34 -12.27 8.14
C ASN A 270 -22.07 -10.86 7.63
N LEU A 271 -22.74 -10.46 6.59
CA LEU A 271 -22.74 -9.05 6.15
C LEU A 271 -23.21 -8.08 7.25
N SER A 272 -24.02 -8.56 8.19
CA SER A 272 -24.46 -7.81 9.38
C SER A 272 -23.32 -7.34 10.31
N ASN A 273 -22.12 -7.92 10.16
CA ASN A 273 -20.95 -7.55 10.96
C ASN A 273 -20.05 -6.51 10.26
N ILE A 274 -20.42 -6.06 9.05
CA ILE A 274 -19.71 -5.02 8.34
C ILE A 274 -20.16 -3.66 8.86
N ASN A 275 -19.20 -2.83 9.27
CA ASN A 275 -19.43 -1.45 9.64
C ASN A 275 -18.78 -0.52 8.61
N CYS A 276 -19.51 0.50 8.21
CA CYS A 276 -19.02 1.56 7.35
C CYS A 276 -18.77 2.82 8.18
N TYR A 277 -17.66 3.48 7.93
CA TYR A 277 -17.28 4.72 8.59
C TYR A 277 -16.95 5.76 7.52
N SER A 278 -17.41 7.00 7.73
CA SER A 278 -16.95 8.14 6.93
C SER A 278 -15.82 8.86 7.66
N ASN A 279 -14.99 9.59 6.91
CA ASN A 279 -13.93 10.44 7.48
C ASN A 279 -14.51 11.65 8.27
N GLU A 280 -15.78 11.94 8.09
CA GLU A 280 -16.51 13.03 8.76
C GLU A 280 -17.01 12.65 10.16
N GLY A 281 -16.68 11.45 10.63
CA GLY A 281 -16.93 11.01 12.00
C GLY A 281 -18.33 10.42 12.26
N ASP A 282 -19.20 10.45 11.28
CA ASP A 282 -20.53 9.85 11.40
C ASP A 282 -20.51 8.37 11.02
N VAL A 283 -21.15 7.54 11.83
CA VAL A 283 -21.40 6.13 11.51
C VAL A 283 -22.44 6.10 10.38
N LEU A 284 -22.04 5.65 9.22
CA LEU A 284 -22.98 5.41 8.14
C LEU A 284 -23.89 4.24 8.50
N SER A 285 -25.16 4.50 8.70
CA SER A 285 -26.17 3.45 8.85
C SER A 285 -26.26 2.67 7.53
N LEU A 286 -25.97 1.38 7.55
CA LEU A 286 -26.26 0.47 6.43
C LEU A 286 -27.77 0.22 6.39
N ILE A 287 -28.50 1.05 5.66
CA ILE A 287 -29.97 1.03 5.67
C ILE A 287 -30.55 -0.16 4.89
N HIS A 288 -29.82 -0.76 3.94
CA HIS A 288 -30.27 -1.95 3.19
C HIS A 288 -29.09 -2.83 2.76
N ILE A 289 -28.95 -3.97 3.39
CA ILE A 289 -28.18 -5.12 2.88
C ILE A 289 -29.15 -6.19 2.38
#